data_c761500c32e71b3fe8878385897db7b5
#
_entry.id   c761500c32e71b3fe8878385897db7b5
#
_cell.length_a   1.000
_cell.length_b   1.000
_cell.length_c   1.000
_cell.angle_alpha   90.00
_cell.angle_beta   90.00
_cell.angle_gamma   90.00
#
_symmetry.space_group_name_H-M   'P 1'
#
loop_
_entity.id
_entity.type
_entity.pdbx_description
1 polymer ?
#
loop_
_entity_poly.entity_id
_entity_poly.type
_entity_poly.pdbx_seq_one_letter_code
_entity_poly.pdbx_strand_id
1 'polypeptide(L)'
;PTAIKTYHASGNSYEALTAPQTVAKGEPFIRVELGGGTFYFRPKNDVVLEAGNRYKYTVNVNATGLTLEGCTIGGWEPGQGESGAAEDLGYNYDTTTKTYTVYNADGLMAWAEAAQSDLSFNCTLTADIDLTGKKWTPIGKGTTSEFGYQGTFDGQGHRITGLAITTDNPQGESAALFGGIGGNGEVKNLQLVDVDYDVKQAGPSGGIARDNYGTITACSVTGTIAAARGSVGGIAANNVGTITACWFKGDIAGPNRGNIAAHNYGILTACYYGQNGYLGVRDNYGTDDTHQIDSGALWQPAVDGMNPALTGNGYQWALGKDGLPVLQKKQ
;
A
#
# COMPACT_ATOMS: atom_id res chain seq x y z
N PRO A 1 -3.02 -24.42 8.81
CA PRO A 1 -4.25 -25.21 8.97
C PRO A 1 -5.15 -25.03 7.76
N THR A 2 -5.72 -26.14 7.26
CA THR A 2 -6.63 -26.10 6.11
C THR A 2 -7.98 -25.53 6.58
N ALA A 3 -8.47 -24.48 5.92
CA ALA A 3 -9.79 -23.93 6.23
C ALA A 3 -10.89 -24.95 5.97
N ILE A 4 -11.77 -25.15 6.93
CA ILE A 4 -12.93 -26.01 6.80
C ILE A 4 -14.09 -25.14 6.30
N LYS A 5 -14.63 -25.45 5.12
CA LYS A 5 -15.80 -24.77 4.59
C LYS A 5 -17.03 -25.19 5.37
N THR A 6 -17.77 -24.21 5.92
CA THR A 6 -19.01 -24.48 6.63
C THR A 6 -20.15 -24.83 5.67
N TYR A 7 -21.10 -25.64 6.15
CA TYR A 7 -22.36 -25.92 5.49
C TYR A 7 -23.43 -24.94 5.99
N HIS A 8 -24.19 -24.35 5.09
CA HIS A 8 -25.31 -23.50 5.45
C HIS A 8 -26.51 -24.38 5.84
N ALA A 9 -26.86 -24.39 7.11
CA ALA A 9 -27.92 -25.23 7.65
C ALA A 9 -29.32 -24.60 7.47
N SER A 10 -29.50 -23.35 7.93
CA SER A 10 -30.78 -22.61 7.76
C SER A 10 -30.60 -21.15 8.21
N GLY A 11 -31.29 -20.19 7.58
CA GLY A 11 -31.22 -18.78 7.97
C GLY A 11 -29.79 -18.27 8.07
N ASN A 12 -29.36 -17.82 9.23
CA ASN A 12 -27.98 -17.37 9.51
C ASN A 12 -27.15 -18.44 10.26
N SER A 13 -27.55 -19.72 10.15
CA SER A 13 -26.87 -20.83 10.85
C SER A 13 -25.99 -21.62 9.88
N TYR A 14 -24.73 -21.81 10.28
CA TYR A 14 -23.73 -22.56 9.53
C TYR A 14 -23.15 -23.65 10.41
N GLU A 15 -22.83 -24.80 9.84
CA GLU A 15 -22.26 -25.96 10.56
C GLU A 15 -20.96 -26.42 9.89
N ALA A 16 -20.03 -26.91 10.69
CA ALA A 16 -18.80 -27.53 10.21
C ALA A 16 -18.47 -28.74 11.08
N LEU A 17 -17.93 -29.79 10.45
CA LEU A 17 -17.34 -30.92 11.15
C LEU A 17 -15.82 -30.70 11.21
N THR A 18 -15.27 -30.81 12.41
CA THR A 18 -13.83 -30.72 12.61
C THR A 18 -13.33 -31.89 13.46
N ALA A 19 -12.11 -32.29 13.25
CA ALA A 19 -11.42 -33.20 14.17
C ALA A 19 -11.15 -32.49 15.50
N PRO A 20 -11.06 -33.24 16.61
CA PRO A 20 -10.59 -32.67 17.88
C PRO A 20 -9.25 -31.95 17.66
N GLN A 21 -9.17 -30.71 18.11
CA GLN A 21 -7.97 -29.88 17.94
C GLN A 21 -7.98 -28.70 18.91
N THR A 22 -6.81 -28.10 19.09
CA THR A 22 -6.66 -26.85 19.81
C THR A 22 -6.33 -25.74 18.83
N VAL A 23 -7.08 -24.64 18.87
CA VAL A 23 -6.74 -23.39 18.18
C VAL A 23 -6.08 -22.49 19.21
N ALA A 24 -4.84 -22.15 18.98
CA ALA A 24 -4.08 -21.32 19.91
C ALA A 24 -4.64 -19.88 19.95
N LYS A 25 -4.47 -19.24 21.10
CA LYS A 25 -4.75 -17.81 21.29
C LYS A 25 -4.17 -16.98 20.14
N GLY A 26 -5.00 -16.10 19.57
CA GLY A 26 -4.61 -15.20 18.49
C GLY A 26 -4.56 -15.81 17.07
N GLU A 27 -4.74 -17.15 16.96
CA GLU A 27 -4.83 -17.78 15.62
C GLU A 27 -6.21 -17.57 14.99
N PRO A 28 -6.31 -17.44 13.65
CA PRO A 28 -7.59 -17.34 12.96
C PRO A 28 -8.47 -18.57 13.20
N PHE A 29 -9.63 -18.38 13.81
CA PHE A 29 -10.53 -19.48 14.18
C PHE A 29 -11.79 -19.50 13.31
N ILE A 30 -12.48 -18.37 13.15
CA ILE A 30 -13.65 -18.26 12.29
C ILE A 30 -13.35 -17.19 11.24
N ARG A 31 -13.61 -17.54 9.98
CA ARG A 31 -13.49 -16.61 8.85
C ARG A 31 -14.89 -16.34 8.27
N VAL A 32 -15.21 -15.08 8.07
CA VAL A 32 -16.47 -14.65 7.44
C VAL A 32 -16.14 -13.74 6.26
N GLU A 33 -16.73 -14.01 5.12
CA GLU A 33 -16.66 -13.16 3.93
C GLU A 33 -17.98 -12.43 3.76
N LEU A 34 -17.95 -11.09 3.79
CA LEU A 34 -19.15 -10.28 3.66
C LEU A 34 -18.82 -8.95 2.96
N GLY A 35 -19.64 -8.59 1.97
CA GLY A 35 -19.53 -7.29 1.30
C GLY A 35 -18.20 -7.03 0.60
N GLY A 36 -17.46 -8.08 0.22
CA GLY A 36 -16.12 -7.98 -0.37
C GLY A 36 -14.99 -7.91 0.65
N GLY A 37 -15.31 -7.83 1.96
CA GLY A 37 -14.35 -7.93 3.05
C GLY A 37 -14.21 -9.35 3.60
N THR A 38 -13.06 -9.66 4.18
CA THR A 38 -12.80 -10.90 4.91
C THR A 38 -12.50 -10.57 6.36
N PHE A 39 -13.26 -11.16 7.25
CA PHE A 39 -13.20 -10.95 8.69
C PHE A 39 -12.76 -12.23 9.38
N TYR A 40 -11.89 -12.10 10.39
CA TYR A 40 -11.44 -13.23 11.20
C TYR A 40 -11.76 -13.00 12.66
N PHE A 41 -12.34 -14.02 13.31
CA PHE A 41 -12.35 -14.09 14.77
C PHE A 41 -11.09 -14.82 15.24
N ARG A 42 -10.37 -14.20 16.16
CA ARG A 42 -9.18 -14.75 16.84
C ARG A 42 -9.46 -14.87 18.31
N PRO A 43 -9.40 -16.08 18.90
CA PRO A 43 -9.72 -16.27 20.31
C PRO A 43 -8.68 -15.57 21.21
N LYS A 44 -9.17 -15.06 22.35
CA LYS A 44 -8.31 -14.46 23.40
C LYS A 44 -7.59 -15.48 24.25
N ASN A 45 -8.09 -16.72 24.26
CA ASN A 45 -7.51 -17.89 24.94
C ASN A 45 -7.48 -19.05 23.94
N ASP A 46 -6.76 -20.12 24.30
CA ASP A 46 -6.79 -21.35 23.52
C ASP A 46 -8.20 -21.93 23.47
N VAL A 47 -8.65 -22.31 22.28
CA VAL A 47 -9.94 -22.98 22.07
C VAL A 47 -9.69 -24.47 21.87
N VAL A 48 -10.15 -25.30 22.80
CA VAL A 48 -10.04 -26.75 22.71
C VAL A 48 -11.35 -27.32 22.18
N LEU A 49 -11.30 -27.94 21.01
CA LEU A 49 -12.41 -28.66 20.40
C LEU A 49 -12.25 -30.15 20.70
N GLU A 50 -13.07 -30.67 21.57
CA GLU A 50 -13.01 -32.07 22.02
C GLU A 50 -13.92 -32.98 21.20
N ALA A 51 -13.58 -34.28 21.16
CA ALA A 51 -14.38 -35.27 20.46
C ALA A 51 -15.78 -35.42 21.11
N GLY A 52 -16.81 -35.56 20.25
CA GLY A 52 -18.20 -35.81 20.72
C GLY A 52 -18.93 -34.52 21.15
N ASN A 53 -18.28 -33.37 21.21
CA ASN A 53 -18.90 -32.12 21.59
C ASN A 53 -19.39 -31.34 20.36
N ARG A 54 -20.45 -30.57 20.56
CA ARG A 54 -20.99 -29.59 19.60
C ARG A 54 -20.79 -28.19 20.16
N TYR A 55 -20.01 -27.38 19.46
CA TYR A 55 -19.74 -26.00 19.83
C TYR A 55 -20.59 -25.05 18.99
N LYS A 56 -21.33 -24.14 19.63
CA LYS A 56 -22.12 -23.12 18.95
C LYS A 56 -21.56 -21.74 19.24
N TYR A 57 -21.11 -21.07 18.21
CA TYR A 57 -20.64 -19.70 18.28
C TYR A 57 -21.69 -18.76 17.67
N THR A 58 -22.02 -17.69 18.39
CA THR A 58 -22.85 -16.60 17.84
C THR A 58 -21.92 -15.47 17.43
N VAL A 59 -21.87 -15.21 16.12
CA VAL A 59 -20.99 -14.20 15.53
C VAL A 59 -21.87 -13.07 14.99
N ASN A 60 -21.74 -11.88 15.57
CA ASN A 60 -22.37 -10.68 15.03
C ASN A 60 -21.45 -10.04 13.99
N VAL A 61 -21.98 -9.87 12.79
CA VAL A 61 -21.28 -9.24 11.67
C VAL A 61 -21.83 -7.84 11.51
N ASN A 62 -20.99 -6.83 11.63
CA ASN A 62 -21.36 -5.44 11.38
C ASN A 62 -20.37 -4.79 10.41
N ALA A 63 -20.65 -3.56 9.99
CA ALA A 63 -19.82 -2.86 9.00
C ALA A 63 -18.37 -2.56 9.47
N THR A 64 -18.11 -2.68 10.76
CA THR A 64 -16.80 -2.40 11.38
C THR A 64 -16.07 -3.65 11.88
N GLY A 65 -16.63 -4.85 11.67
CA GLY A 65 -16.00 -6.10 12.07
C GLY A 65 -16.95 -7.19 12.56
N LEU A 66 -16.38 -8.24 13.12
CA LEU A 66 -17.11 -9.34 13.75
C LEU A 66 -17.07 -9.21 15.26
N THR A 67 -18.23 -9.32 15.90
CA THR A 67 -18.33 -9.42 17.36
C THR A 67 -18.87 -10.80 17.74
N LEU A 68 -18.20 -11.50 18.63
CA LEU A 68 -18.69 -12.75 19.18
C LEU A 68 -19.52 -12.47 20.45
N GLU A 69 -20.79 -12.79 20.44
CA GLU A 69 -21.66 -12.61 21.62
C GLU A 69 -21.55 -13.75 22.62
N GLY A 70 -20.96 -14.86 22.22
CA GLY A 70 -20.73 -15.99 23.11
C GLY A 70 -20.53 -17.31 22.38
N CYS A 71 -19.97 -18.28 23.08
CA CYS A 71 -19.94 -19.68 22.68
C CYS A 71 -20.83 -20.48 23.61
N THR A 72 -21.70 -21.29 23.04
CA THR A 72 -22.45 -22.28 23.79
C THR A 72 -22.03 -23.67 23.34
N ILE A 73 -21.58 -24.50 24.25
CA ILE A 73 -21.34 -25.92 23.97
C ILE A 73 -22.67 -26.63 24.15
N GLY A 74 -23.21 -27.12 23.05
CA GLY A 74 -24.52 -27.79 23.05
C GLY A 74 -24.36 -29.30 23.08
N GLY A 75 -25.20 -29.92 23.87
CA GLY A 75 -25.46 -31.35 23.84
C GLY A 75 -25.01 -32.15 25.06
N TRP A 76 -24.03 -31.70 25.82
CA TRP A 76 -23.56 -32.53 26.93
C TRP A 76 -23.27 -31.74 28.22
N GLU A 77 -22.67 -30.56 28.15
CA GLU A 77 -22.50 -29.63 29.28
C GLU A 77 -22.29 -28.19 28.76
N PRO A 78 -22.76 -27.14 29.47
CA PRO A 78 -22.49 -25.77 29.12
C PRO A 78 -20.99 -25.44 29.33
N GLY A 79 -20.29 -25.13 28.27
CA GLY A 79 -18.91 -24.61 28.35
C GLY A 79 -18.88 -23.11 28.60
N GLN A 80 -17.78 -22.64 29.10
CA GLN A 80 -17.53 -21.19 29.24
C GLN A 80 -17.38 -20.56 27.83
N GLY A 81 -18.33 -19.71 27.48
CA GLY A 81 -18.27 -18.99 26.21
C GLY A 81 -17.24 -17.88 26.24
N GLU A 82 -16.56 -17.69 25.14
CA GLU A 82 -15.74 -16.50 24.90
C GLU A 82 -16.55 -15.44 24.15
N SER A 83 -16.40 -14.18 24.54
CA SER A 83 -16.87 -13.02 23.80
C SER A 83 -15.67 -12.19 23.34
N GLY A 84 -15.65 -11.82 22.09
CA GLY A 84 -14.58 -11.01 21.52
C GLY A 84 -15.00 -10.36 20.21
N ALA A 85 -14.34 -9.25 19.85
CA ALA A 85 -14.46 -8.70 18.52
C ALA A 85 -13.53 -9.47 17.58
N ALA A 86 -14.02 -9.85 16.41
CA ALA A 86 -13.15 -10.25 15.32
C ALA A 86 -12.58 -9.00 14.66
N GLU A 87 -11.29 -9.01 14.43
CA GLU A 87 -10.62 -7.91 13.75
C GLU A 87 -10.83 -8.05 12.23
N ASP A 88 -11.25 -6.95 11.63
CA ASP A 88 -11.08 -6.78 10.19
C ASP A 88 -9.59 -6.54 9.93
N LEU A 89 -8.91 -7.52 9.32
CA LEU A 89 -7.50 -7.41 9.02
C LEU A 89 -7.19 -6.37 7.93
N GLY A 90 -8.22 -5.88 7.23
CA GLY A 90 -8.04 -4.93 6.14
C GLY A 90 -7.40 -5.51 4.88
N TYR A 91 -7.17 -6.82 4.83
CA TYR A 91 -6.58 -7.50 3.67
C TYR A 91 -7.01 -8.96 3.54
N ASN A 92 -6.88 -9.48 2.31
CA ASN A 92 -6.83 -10.92 2.02
C ASN A 92 -5.42 -11.28 1.60
N TYR A 93 -4.91 -12.45 1.99
CA TYR A 93 -3.59 -12.92 1.61
C TYR A 93 -3.68 -14.24 0.84
N ASP A 94 -3.16 -14.23 -0.39
CA ASP A 94 -2.96 -15.44 -1.20
C ASP A 94 -1.54 -15.95 -1.02
N THR A 95 -1.41 -17.10 -0.38
CA THR A 95 -0.13 -17.74 -0.11
C THR A 95 0.57 -18.26 -1.36
N THR A 96 -0.18 -18.55 -2.44
CA THR A 96 0.37 -19.10 -3.70
C THR A 96 1.11 -18.01 -4.46
N THR A 97 0.50 -16.83 -4.57
CA THR A 97 1.05 -15.68 -5.28
C THR A 97 1.81 -14.71 -4.37
N LYS A 98 1.82 -14.96 -3.06
CA LYS A 98 2.34 -14.05 -2.03
C LYS A 98 1.72 -12.64 -2.13
N THR A 99 0.43 -12.56 -2.42
CA THR A 99 -0.25 -11.28 -2.68
C THR A 99 -1.20 -10.90 -1.54
N TYR A 100 -1.01 -9.71 -1.00
CA TYR A 100 -1.95 -9.05 -0.12
C TYR A 100 -2.92 -8.22 -0.97
N THR A 101 -4.22 -8.50 -0.86
CA THR A 101 -5.29 -7.68 -1.44
C THR A 101 -5.83 -6.78 -0.34
N VAL A 102 -5.48 -5.51 -0.37
CA VAL A 102 -5.64 -4.55 0.73
C VAL A 102 -6.81 -3.62 0.45
N TYR A 103 -7.64 -3.36 1.47
CA TYR A 103 -8.83 -2.50 1.33
C TYR A 103 -9.01 -1.47 2.46
N ASN A 104 -8.12 -1.40 3.45
CA ASN A 104 -8.09 -0.33 4.46
C ASN A 104 -6.67 -0.09 5.00
N ALA A 105 -6.52 0.90 5.89
CA ALA A 105 -5.23 1.29 6.44
C ALA A 105 -4.55 0.18 7.25
N ASP A 106 -5.31 -0.58 8.04
CA ASP A 106 -4.75 -1.66 8.88
C ASP A 106 -4.19 -2.78 8.00
N GLY A 107 -4.88 -3.10 6.89
CA GLY A 107 -4.39 -4.04 5.89
C GLY A 107 -3.11 -3.57 5.21
N LEU A 108 -3.00 -2.28 4.89
CA LEU A 108 -1.77 -1.74 4.30
C LEU A 108 -0.61 -1.76 5.30
N MET A 109 -0.86 -1.46 6.57
CA MET A 109 0.15 -1.55 7.63
C MET A 109 0.61 -2.99 7.85
N ALA A 110 -0.31 -3.97 7.83
CA ALA A 110 0.02 -5.38 7.97
C ALA A 110 0.87 -5.89 6.79
N TRP A 111 0.53 -5.51 5.55
CA TRP A 111 1.37 -5.79 4.40
C TRP A 111 2.75 -5.13 4.54
N ALA A 112 2.80 -3.87 4.96
CA ALA A 112 4.06 -3.14 5.11
C ALA A 112 4.99 -3.81 6.13
N GLU A 113 4.47 -4.30 7.25
CA GLU A 113 5.24 -5.06 8.25
C GLU A 113 5.76 -6.38 7.65
N ALA A 114 4.90 -7.14 6.96
CA ALA A 114 5.30 -8.36 6.28
C ALA A 114 6.39 -8.09 5.22
N ALA A 115 6.23 -7.05 4.42
CA ALA A 115 7.17 -6.65 3.37
C ALA A 115 8.54 -6.19 3.92
N GLN A 116 8.65 -5.76 5.19
CA GLN A 116 9.96 -5.52 5.82
C GLN A 116 10.74 -6.82 6.07
N SER A 117 10.06 -7.95 6.23
CA SER A 117 10.68 -9.26 6.46
C SER A 117 10.92 -10.05 5.18
N ASP A 118 10.05 -9.91 4.17
CA ASP A 118 10.20 -10.49 2.83
C ASP A 118 9.79 -9.48 1.76
N LEU A 119 10.78 -8.85 1.15
CA LEU A 119 10.63 -7.80 0.14
C LEU A 119 9.94 -8.27 -1.16
N SER A 120 9.64 -9.57 -1.29
CA SER A 120 8.95 -10.14 -2.44
C SER A 120 7.42 -10.21 -2.32
N PHE A 121 6.84 -9.84 -1.16
CA PHE A 121 5.38 -9.82 -1.01
C PHE A 121 4.73 -8.77 -1.89
N ASN A 122 3.75 -9.20 -2.68
CA ASN A 122 2.95 -8.32 -3.53
C ASN A 122 1.84 -7.63 -2.74
N CYS A 123 1.44 -6.45 -3.22
CA CYS A 123 0.30 -5.71 -2.70
C CYS A 123 -0.61 -5.24 -3.84
N THR A 124 -1.90 -5.43 -3.70
CA THR A 124 -2.92 -4.89 -4.60
C THR A 124 -3.95 -4.12 -3.79
N LEU A 125 -4.15 -2.85 -4.09
CA LEU A 125 -5.20 -2.06 -3.44
C LEU A 125 -6.55 -2.33 -4.11
N THR A 126 -7.62 -2.36 -3.33
CA THR A 126 -9.01 -2.48 -3.82
C THR A 126 -9.92 -1.37 -3.29
N ALA A 127 -9.36 -0.44 -2.53
CA ALA A 127 -10.03 0.76 -2.05
C ALA A 127 -9.01 1.88 -1.85
N ASP A 128 -9.49 3.10 -1.75
CA ASP A 128 -8.68 4.24 -1.31
C ASP A 128 -8.30 4.05 0.16
N ILE A 129 -7.06 4.39 0.52
CA ILE A 129 -6.50 4.18 1.85
C ILE A 129 -6.18 5.52 2.52
N ASP A 130 -6.65 5.72 3.74
CA ASP A 130 -6.31 6.87 4.58
C ASP A 130 -5.33 6.44 5.69
N LEU A 131 -4.09 6.93 5.61
CA LEU A 131 -3.03 6.68 6.58
C LEU A 131 -2.91 7.78 7.65
N THR A 132 -3.89 8.67 7.76
CA THR A 132 -3.87 9.74 8.76
C THR A 132 -3.63 9.18 10.16
N GLY A 133 -2.59 9.66 10.83
CA GLY A 133 -2.19 9.22 12.17
C GLY A 133 -1.47 7.87 12.23
N LYS A 134 -1.29 7.17 11.11
CA LYS A 134 -0.47 5.95 11.05
C LYS A 134 1.01 6.32 10.90
N LYS A 135 1.87 5.62 11.61
CA LYS A 135 3.33 5.78 11.47
C LYS A 135 3.83 4.87 10.36
N TRP A 136 4.38 5.48 9.31
CA TRP A 136 4.93 4.74 8.19
C TRP A 136 6.44 4.55 8.30
N THR A 137 6.92 3.36 7.99
CA THR A 137 8.34 3.05 7.82
C THR A 137 8.57 2.68 6.34
N PRO A 138 9.43 3.40 5.61
CA PRO A 138 9.69 3.11 4.20
C PRO A 138 10.12 1.66 3.97
N ILE A 139 9.57 1.01 2.95
CA ILE A 139 9.79 -0.41 2.66
C ILE A 139 11.07 -0.59 1.84
N GLY A 140 11.90 -1.54 2.25
CA GLY A 140 13.21 -1.77 1.64
C GLY A 140 14.26 -0.74 2.08
N LYS A 141 15.54 -1.10 1.99
CA LYS A 141 16.66 -0.25 2.47
C LYS A 141 17.38 0.53 1.37
N GLY A 142 17.03 0.35 0.11
CA GLY A 142 17.37 1.22 -1.02
C GLY A 142 18.84 1.54 -1.29
N THR A 143 19.81 0.82 -0.76
CA THR A 143 21.23 1.10 -1.04
C THR A 143 21.78 0.39 -2.26
N THR A 144 21.09 -0.66 -2.70
CA THR A 144 21.41 -1.43 -3.92
C THR A 144 20.13 -2.06 -4.47
N SER A 145 20.20 -2.56 -5.71
CA SER A 145 19.06 -3.25 -6.35
C SER A 145 18.59 -4.51 -5.60
N GLU A 146 19.42 -5.12 -4.78
CA GLU A 146 19.09 -6.35 -4.05
C GLU A 146 18.35 -6.09 -2.75
N PHE A 147 18.60 -4.96 -2.07
CA PHE A 147 17.99 -4.63 -0.78
C PHE A 147 16.73 -3.78 -0.88
N GLY A 148 16.29 -3.46 -2.10
CA GLY A 148 15.01 -2.82 -2.38
C GLY A 148 13.86 -3.81 -2.45
N TYR A 149 12.65 -3.27 -2.43
CA TYR A 149 11.40 -4.02 -2.66
C TYR A 149 11.44 -4.75 -4.00
N GLN A 150 11.13 -6.04 -4.01
CA GLN A 150 11.25 -6.93 -5.19
C GLN A 150 9.89 -7.40 -5.71
N GLY A 151 8.80 -7.11 -5.00
CA GLY A 151 7.45 -7.48 -5.39
C GLY A 151 6.80 -6.49 -6.33
N THR A 152 5.50 -6.71 -6.61
CA THR A 152 4.63 -5.76 -7.31
C THR A 152 3.68 -5.08 -6.33
N PHE A 153 3.71 -3.75 -6.28
CA PHE A 153 2.71 -2.93 -5.62
C PHE A 153 1.80 -2.31 -6.70
N ASP A 154 0.56 -2.79 -6.78
CA ASP A 154 -0.43 -2.27 -7.73
C ASP A 154 -1.53 -1.50 -7.00
N GLY A 155 -1.54 -0.19 -7.16
CA GLY A 155 -2.55 0.69 -6.59
C GLY A 155 -3.93 0.56 -7.23
N GLN A 156 -4.07 -0.11 -8.38
CA GLN A 156 -5.33 -0.29 -9.13
C GLN A 156 -6.09 1.03 -9.38
N GLY A 157 -5.36 2.15 -9.48
CA GLY A 157 -5.92 3.49 -9.61
C GLY A 157 -6.41 4.12 -8.31
N HIS A 158 -6.29 3.41 -7.18
CA HIS A 158 -6.66 3.92 -5.87
C HIS A 158 -5.66 4.94 -5.32
N ARG A 159 -6.11 5.65 -4.30
CA ARG A 159 -5.36 6.71 -3.62
C ARG A 159 -4.88 6.25 -2.26
N ILE A 160 -3.70 6.73 -1.86
CA ILE A 160 -3.25 6.74 -0.47
C ILE A 160 -3.17 8.20 -0.04
N THR A 161 -3.88 8.54 1.03
CA THR A 161 -3.93 9.87 1.65
C THR A 161 -3.36 9.84 3.05
N GLY A 162 -3.05 11.00 3.62
CA GLY A 162 -2.62 11.11 5.02
C GLY A 162 -1.24 10.51 5.31
N LEU A 163 -0.44 10.20 4.29
CA LEU A 163 0.90 9.68 4.48
C LEU A 163 1.85 10.78 4.92
N ALA A 164 2.16 10.82 6.21
CA ALA A 164 3.07 11.78 6.81
C ALA A 164 4.30 11.07 7.41
N ILE A 165 5.49 11.58 7.11
CA ILE A 165 6.75 11.06 7.64
C ILE A 165 7.58 12.23 8.16
N THR A 166 7.67 12.33 9.48
CA THR A 166 8.59 13.27 10.12
C THR A 166 9.68 12.48 10.82
N THR A 167 10.94 12.80 10.54
CA THR A 167 12.08 12.14 11.18
C THR A 167 13.10 13.16 11.66
N ASP A 168 13.46 13.04 12.93
CA ASP A 168 14.52 13.80 13.60
C ASP A 168 15.77 12.93 13.81
N ASN A 169 15.79 11.69 13.31
CA ASN A 169 16.87 10.74 13.53
C ASN A 169 18.15 11.20 12.82
N PRO A 170 19.25 11.48 13.57
CA PRO A 170 20.51 11.93 13.00
C PRO A 170 21.23 10.88 12.14
N GLN A 171 20.76 9.64 12.10
CA GLN A 171 21.36 8.52 11.35
C GLN A 171 20.89 8.44 9.89
N GLY A 172 20.22 9.48 9.37
CA GLY A 172 19.94 9.61 7.95
C GLY A 172 18.73 8.83 7.47
N GLU A 173 17.68 8.79 8.25
CA GLU A 173 16.39 8.26 7.79
C GLU A 173 15.85 9.09 6.61
N SER A 174 15.24 8.41 5.68
CA SER A 174 14.65 8.95 4.46
C SER A 174 13.12 8.95 4.58
N ALA A 175 12.45 9.87 3.92
CA ALA A 175 11.01 9.82 3.75
C ALA A 175 10.65 9.38 2.33
N ALA A 176 9.86 8.32 2.23
CA ALA A 176 9.30 7.79 1.01
C ALA A 176 8.27 6.69 1.34
N LEU A 177 7.44 6.31 0.38
CA LEU A 177 6.64 5.08 0.52
C LEU A 177 7.57 3.85 0.54
N PHE A 178 8.57 3.81 -0.35
CA PHE A 178 9.62 2.79 -0.41
C PHE A 178 10.99 3.42 -0.13
N GLY A 179 11.74 2.84 0.81
CA GLY A 179 13.15 3.19 1.03
C GLY A 179 14.01 2.79 -0.17
N GLY A 180 13.62 1.72 -0.88
CA GLY A 180 14.17 1.33 -2.17
C GLY A 180 13.24 0.40 -2.92
N ILE A 181 13.19 0.56 -4.24
CA ILE A 181 12.58 -0.40 -5.17
C ILE A 181 13.74 -1.12 -5.84
N GLY A 182 13.81 -2.44 -5.70
CA GLY A 182 14.86 -3.28 -6.25
C GLY A 182 14.68 -3.57 -7.74
N GLY A 183 15.65 -4.28 -8.33
CA GLY A 183 15.66 -4.49 -9.78
C GLY A 183 14.47 -5.27 -10.35
N ASN A 184 13.82 -6.11 -9.55
CA ASN A 184 12.58 -6.81 -9.93
C ASN A 184 11.32 -6.12 -9.38
N GLY A 185 11.48 -5.07 -8.58
CA GLY A 185 10.37 -4.38 -7.94
C GLY A 185 9.58 -3.52 -8.93
N GLU A 186 8.28 -3.55 -8.79
CA GLU A 186 7.35 -2.74 -9.59
C GLU A 186 6.36 -2.00 -8.68
N VAL A 187 6.22 -0.69 -8.90
CA VAL A 187 5.15 0.13 -8.30
C VAL A 187 4.35 0.75 -9.41
N LYS A 188 3.04 0.49 -9.44
CA LYS A 188 2.20 0.97 -10.52
C LYS A 188 0.80 1.38 -10.10
N ASN A 189 0.19 2.21 -10.96
CA ASN A 189 -1.22 2.61 -10.89
C ASN A 189 -1.62 3.18 -9.52
N LEU A 190 -0.73 3.99 -8.91
CA LEU A 190 -0.88 4.50 -7.55
C LEU A 190 -0.94 6.03 -7.53
N GLN A 191 -1.84 6.58 -6.73
CA GLN A 191 -1.92 8.01 -6.48
C GLN A 191 -1.63 8.31 -5.00
N LEU A 192 -0.50 8.94 -4.68
CA LEU A 192 -0.21 9.49 -3.36
C LEU A 192 -0.74 10.93 -3.31
N VAL A 193 -1.64 11.21 -2.39
CA VAL A 193 -2.32 12.50 -2.31
C VAL A 193 -1.99 13.19 -1.00
N ASP A 194 -1.50 14.42 -1.12
CA ASP A 194 -1.17 15.32 -0.01
C ASP A 194 -0.19 14.69 1.00
N VAL A 195 0.92 14.13 0.47
CA VAL A 195 1.99 13.64 1.34
C VAL A 195 2.63 14.80 2.12
N ASP A 196 3.05 14.52 3.36
CA ASP A 196 3.75 15.47 4.22
C ASP A 196 5.04 14.85 4.77
N TYR A 197 6.15 15.06 4.05
CA TYR A 197 7.45 14.52 4.42
C TYR A 197 8.37 15.63 4.89
N ASP A 198 8.86 15.50 6.13
CA ASP A 198 9.75 16.48 6.75
C ASP A 198 10.94 15.79 7.45
N VAL A 199 12.02 15.65 6.70
CA VAL A 199 13.27 15.05 7.18
C VAL A 199 14.19 16.14 7.74
N LYS A 200 14.29 16.24 9.06
CA LYS A 200 15.08 17.27 9.75
C LYS A 200 16.58 17.07 9.65
N GLN A 201 17.04 15.87 9.36
CA GLN A 201 18.43 15.49 9.26
C GLN A 201 18.82 15.12 7.81
N ALA A 202 19.98 14.48 7.61
CA ALA A 202 20.43 14.05 6.30
C ALA A 202 19.73 12.76 5.88
N GLY A 203 19.03 12.80 4.75
CA GLY A 203 18.44 11.62 4.11
C GLY A 203 17.78 12.00 2.80
N PRO A 204 18.07 11.28 1.71
CA PRO A 204 17.37 11.51 0.45
C PRO A 204 15.90 11.11 0.60
N SER A 205 14.99 11.86 0.00
CA SER A 205 13.54 11.66 0.11
C SER A 205 12.88 11.72 -1.26
N GLY A 206 11.91 10.83 -1.48
CA GLY A 206 11.11 10.80 -2.70
C GLY A 206 9.67 10.43 -2.41
N GLY A 207 8.74 10.93 -3.19
CA GLY A 207 7.33 10.64 -2.95
C GLY A 207 7.04 9.14 -2.94
N ILE A 208 7.42 8.44 -4.00
CA ILE A 208 7.29 6.98 -4.11
C ILE A 208 8.51 6.26 -3.53
N ALA A 209 9.72 6.63 -3.96
CA ALA A 209 10.92 5.92 -3.55
C ALA A 209 12.07 6.88 -3.21
N ARG A 210 12.88 6.49 -2.20
CA ARG A 210 14.20 7.10 -2.05
C ARG A 210 15.10 6.72 -3.24
N ASP A 211 15.29 5.40 -3.47
CA ASP A 211 16.07 4.87 -4.58
C ASP A 211 15.23 3.93 -5.43
N ASN A 212 15.16 4.17 -6.72
CA ASN A 212 14.49 3.31 -7.68
C ASN A 212 15.50 2.59 -8.57
N TYR A 213 15.62 1.27 -8.42
CA TYR A 213 16.36 0.37 -9.34
C TYR A 213 15.40 -0.46 -10.22
N GLY A 214 14.10 -0.45 -9.91
CA GLY A 214 13.05 -1.18 -10.59
C GLY A 214 12.20 -0.30 -11.50
N THR A 215 10.89 -0.48 -11.42
CA THR A 215 9.95 0.20 -12.31
C THR A 215 8.86 0.94 -11.53
N ILE A 216 8.64 2.21 -11.87
CA ILE A 216 7.51 3.01 -11.39
C ILE A 216 6.69 3.44 -12.60
N THR A 217 5.41 3.03 -12.67
CA THR A 217 4.57 3.30 -13.85
C THR A 217 3.19 3.82 -13.45
N ALA A 218 2.72 4.86 -14.13
CA ALA A 218 1.39 5.43 -13.91
C ALA A 218 1.14 5.78 -12.43
N CYS A 219 2.09 6.49 -11.83
CA CYS A 219 1.99 6.93 -10.44
C CYS A 219 1.96 8.45 -10.35
N SER A 220 1.31 8.97 -9.33
CA SER A 220 1.30 10.39 -9.05
C SER A 220 1.56 10.70 -7.58
N VAL A 221 2.11 11.88 -7.34
CA VAL A 221 2.35 12.39 -5.99
C VAL A 221 1.94 13.85 -5.92
N THR A 222 1.16 14.20 -4.90
CA THR A 222 0.92 15.59 -4.50
C THR A 222 1.31 15.80 -3.05
N GLY A 223 1.63 17.03 -2.65
CA GLY A 223 1.94 17.41 -1.28
C GLY A 223 3.32 18.04 -1.12
N THR A 224 3.90 17.90 0.07
CA THR A 224 5.17 18.51 0.45
C THR A 224 6.22 17.44 0.76
N ILE A 225 7.42 17.59 0.18
CA ILE A 225 8.55 16.71 0.46
C ILE A 225 9.76 17.59 0.81
N ALA A 226 10.15 17.56 2.08
CA ALA A 226 11.27 18.35 2.59
C ALA A 226 12.35 17.47 3.20
N ALA A 227 13.63 17.76 2.86
CA ALA A 227 14.78 17.15 3.50
C ALA A 227 15.87 18.20 3.73
N ALA A 228 16.28 18.39 4.98
CA ALA A 228 17.19 19.47 5.33
C ALA A 228 18.58 19.35 4.66
N ARG A 229 19.07 18.13 4.42
CA ARG A 229 20.42 17.86 3.87
C ARG A 229 20.46 16.76 2.82
N GLY A 230 19.33 16.28 2.35
CA GLY A 230 19.23 15.19 1.37
C GLY A 230 18.87 15.65 -0.03
N SER A 231 18.93 14.74 -0.97
CA SER A 231 18.35 14.90 -2.30
C SER A 231 16.85 14.68 -2.23
N VAL A 232 16.04 15.50 -2.92
CA VAL A 232 14.60 15.43 -2.90
C VAL A 232 14.06 15.25 -4.32
N GLY A 233 13.27 14.21 -4.55
CA GLY A 233 12.55 13.99 -5.79
C GLY A 233 11.05 13.88 -5.55
N GLY A 234 10.23 14.48 -6.40
CA GLY A 234 8.78 14.38 -6.28
C GLY A 234 8.27 12.93 -6.46
N ILE A 235 8.93 12.15 -7.30
CA ILE A 235 8.66 10.71 -7.49
C ILE A 235 9.76 9.87 -6.81
N ALA A 236 11.04 10.09 -7.18
CA ALA A 236 12.16 9.37 -6.58
C ALA A 236 13.32 10.33 -6.30
N ALA A 237 14.06 10.15 -5.17
CA ALA A 237 15.27 10.94 -4.97
C ALA A 237 16.36 10.54 -5.98
N ASN A 238 16.61 9.23 -6.12
CA ASN A 238 17.56 8.68 -7.09
C ASN A 238 16.84 7.68 -8.00
N ASN A 239 16.94 7.87 -9.30
CA ASN A 239 16.42 6.92 -10.29
C ASN A 239 17.57 6.25 -11.04
N VAL A 240 17.70 4.94 -10.90
CA VAL A 240 18.61 4.06 -11.67
C VAL A 240 17.80 3.16 -12.61
N GLY A 241 16.54 2.90 -12.27
CA GLY A 241 15.60 2.10 -13.04
C GLY A 241 14.76 2.90 -14.02
N THR A 242 13.48 2.62 -14.10
CA THR A 242 12.56 3.25 -15.05
C THR A 242 11.41 3.94 -14.33
N ILE A 243 11.06 5.16 -14.74
CA ILE A 243 9.86 5.88 -14.32
C ILE A 243 9.09 6.28 -15.57
N THR A 244 7.84 5.82 -15.69
CA THR A 244 7.02 6.01 -16.91
C THR A 244 5.65 6.57 -16.60
N ALA A 245 5.24 7.59 -17.35
CA ALA A 245 3.90 8.19 -17.27
C ALA A 245 3.50 8.59 -15.85
N CYS A 246 4.42 9.17 -15.11
CA CYS A 246 4.24 9.62 -13.73
C CYS A 246 4.15 11.15 -13.67
N TRP A 247 3.49 11.67 -12.64
CA TRP A 247 3.47 13.11 -12.44
C TRP A 247 3.56 13.52 -10.97
N PHE A 248 4.10 14.73 -10.77
CA PHE A 248 4.22 15.36 -9.46
C PHE A 248 3.66 16.79 -9.49
N LYS A 249 2.93 17.16 -8.43
CA LYS A 249 2.53 18.54 -8.17
C LYS A 249 2.57 18.82 -6.68
N GLY A 250 3.49 19.68 -6.27
CA GLY A 250 3.65 20.02 -4.86
C GLY A 250 4.90 20.84 -4.62
N ASP A 251 5.27 20.93 -3.35
CA ASP A 251 6.45 21.65 -2.91
C ASP A 251 7.56 20.68 -2.56
N ILE A 252 8.77 20.98 -3.03
CA ILE A 252 9.99 20.27 -2.68
C ILE A 252 11.00 21.20 -2.04
N ALA A 253 11.58 20.78 -0.92
CA ALA A 253 12.57 21.58 -0.19
C ALA A 253 13.78 20.72 0.20
N GLY A 254 14.98 21.22 -0.16
CA GLY A 254 16.25 20.54 0.11
C GLY A 254 17.39 21.13 -0.72
N PRO A 255 18.64 20.73 -0.49
CA PRO A 255 19.77 21.27 -1.24
C PRO A 255 19.80 20.79 -2.70
N ASN A 256 19.42 19.54 -2.94
CA ASN A 256 19.39 18.91 -4.26
C ASN A 256 17.97 18.46 -4.57
N ARG A 257 17.30 19.04 -5.57
CA ARG A 257 15.89 18.78 -5.80
C ARG A 257 15.53 18.77 -7.28
N GLY A 258 14.68 17.79 -7.63
CA GLY A 258 14.04 17.68 -8.93
C GLY A 258 12.59 17.23 -8.77
N ASN A 259 11.70 17.78 -9.56
CA ASN A 259 10.26 17.51 -9.43
C ASN A 259 9.88 16.05 -9.72
N ILE A 260 10.65 15.37 -10.57
CA ILE A 260 10.50 13.93 -10.81
C ILE A 260 11.62 13.18 -10.08
N ALA A 261 12.89 13.54 -10.34
CA ALA A 261 14.02 12.94 -9.66
C ALA A 261 15.09 13.98 -9.32
N ALA A 262 15.75 13.87 -8.16
CA ALA A 262 16.91 14.70 -7.91
C ALA A 262 18.09 14.26 -8.78
N HIS A 263 18.36 12.96 -8.83
CA HIS A 263 19.41 12.36 -9.67
C HIS A 263 18.81 11.26 -10.55
N ASN A 264 19.05 11.36 -11.86
CA ASN A 264 18.58 10.36 -12.82
C ASN A 264 19.77 9.69 -13.53
N TYR A 265 19.93 8.40 -13.33
CA TYR A 265 20.90 7.50 -14.00
C TYR A 265 20.18 6.51 -14.93
N GLY A 266 18.86 6.42 -14.83
CA GLY A 266 18.00 5.49 -15.53
C GLY A 266 17.18 6.14 -16.65
N ILE A 267 15.94 5.70 -16.79
CA ILE A 267 15.05 6.12 -17.86
C ILE A 267 13.82 6.83 -17.27
N LEU A 268 13.56 8.03 -17.74
CA LEU A 268 12.31 8.76 -17.51
C LEU A 268 11.58 8.87 -18.84
N THR A 269 10.30 8.50 -18.87
CA THR A 269 9.47 8.56 -20.08
C THR A 269 8.13 9.20 -19.77
N ALA A 270 7.76 10.25 -20.53
CA ALA A 270 6.48 10.92 -20.43
C ALA A 270 6.11 11.30 -18.98
N CYS A 271 7.04 11.91 -18.25
CA CYS A 271 6.81 12.34 -16.86
C CYS A 271 6.50 13.84 -16.83
N TYR A 272 5.56 14.23 -15.97
CA TYR A 272 5.07 15.61 -15.94
C TYR A 272 5.13 16.19 -14.51
N TYR A 273 5.34 17.49 -14.41
CA TYR A 273 5.37 18.17 -13.12
C TYR A 273 4.81 19.59 -13.16
N GLY A 274 4.18 20.01 -12.06
CA GLY A 274 3.70 21.38 -11.91
C GLY A 274 4.83 22.37 -11.65
N GLN A 275 4.70 23.55 -12.18
CA GLN A 275 5.68 24.62 -11.96
C GLN A 275 5.80 25.00 -10.48
N ASN A 276 7.01 24.90 -9.96
CA ASN A 276 7.39 25.36 -8.61
C ASN A 276 8.79 25.99 -8.56
N GLY A 277 9.34 26.33 -9.74
CA GLY A 277 10.66 26.96 -9.85
C GLY A 277 11.84 25.99 -9.95
N TYR A 278 11.59 24.67 -9.99
CA TYR A 278 12.65 23.66 -10.13
C TYR A 278 12.44 22.80 -11.39
N LEU A 279 13.51 22.19 -11.85
CA LEU A 279 13.50 21.30 -13.03
C LEU A 279 12.84 19.96 -12.69
N GLY A 280 12.47 19.20 -13.71
CA GLY A 280 12.00 17.83 -13.58
C GLY A 280 13.11 16.93 -12.98
N VAL A 281 14.33 17.10 -13.46
CA VAL A 281 15.54 16.43 -12.94
C VAL A 281 16.59 17.47 -12.64
N ARG A 282 17.27 17.37 -11.49
CA ARG A 282 18.39 18.24 -11.17
C ARG A 282 19.68 17.82 -11.88
N ASP A 283 20.12 16.59 -11.64
CA ASP A 283 21.33 16.03 -12.22
C ASP A 283 20.95 14.81 -13.08
N ASN A 284 21.07 14.95 -14.38
CA ASN A 284 20.70 13.91 -15.34
C ASN A 284 21.93 13.26 -15.99
N TYR A 285 22.03 11.94 -15.85
CA TYR A 285 23.04 11.05 -16.45
C TYR A 285 22.39 9.96 -17.30
N GLY A 286 21.05 9.91 -17.34
CA GLY A 286 20.25 8.95 -18.08
C GLY A 286 19.39 9.58 -19.16
N THR A 287 18.25 8.98 -19.46
CA THR A 287 17.24 9.54 -20.36
C THR A 287 16.23 10.38 -19.57
N ASP A 288 15.99 11.61 -20.02
CA ASP A 288 15.07 12.56 -19.39
C ASP A 288 14.01 13.02 -20.40
N ASP A 289 12.80 12.53 -20.20
CA ASP A 289 11.59 12.96 -20.91
C ASP A 289 10.59 13.50 -19.87
N THR A 290 10.98 14.63 -19.26
CA THR A 290 10.17 15.33 -18.25
C THR A 290 9.67 16.67 -18.77
N HIS A 291 8.40 16.99 -18.49
CA HIS A 291 7.70 18.16 -19.00
C HIS A 291 7.06 18.98 -17.88
N GLN A 292 7.27 20.29 -17.90
CA GLN A 292 6.64 21.21 -16.96
C GLN A 292 5.24 21.61 -17.42
N ILE A 293 4.32 21.65 -16.49
CA ILE A 293 3.02 22.30 -16.65
C ILE A 293 3.04 23.62 -15.88
N ASP A 294 2.83 24.72 -16.58
CA ASP A 294 2.89 26.07 -16.01
C ASP A 294 1.79 26.30 -14.96
N SER A 295 2.07 27.22 -14.06
CA SER A 295 1.12 27.57 -13.00
C SER A 295 -0.20 28.09 -13.60
N GLY A 296 -1.32 27.49 -13.16
CA GLY A 296 -2.65 27.80 -13.67
C GLY A 296 -2.99 27.21 -15.05
N ALA A 297 -2.06 26.53 -15.71
CA ALA A 297 -2.33 25.83 -16.96
C ALA A 297 -3.14 24.54 -16.74
N LEU A 298 -3.86 24.13 -17.78
CA LEU A 298 -4.57 22.85 -17.79
C LEU A 298 -3.58 21.69 -17.89
N TRP A 299 -3.88 20.59 -17.19
CA TRP A 299 -3.07 19.35 -17.23
C TRP A 299 -3.43 18.41 -18.39
N GLN A 300 -4.26 18.87 -19.37
CA GLN A 300 -4.59 18.05 -20.54
C GLN A 300 -3.34 17.62 -21.34
N PRO A 301 -2.32 18.49 -21.56
CA PRO A 301 -1.08 18.05 -22.23
C PRO A 301 -0.37 16.92 -21.51
N ALA A 302 -0.42 16.87 -20.16
CA ALA A 302 0.14 15.76 -19.40
C ALA A 302 -0.65 14.46 -19.65
N VAL A 303 -1.98 14.51 -19.63
CA VAL A 303 -2.84 13.36 -19.95
C VAL A 303 -2.53 12.81 -21.34
N ASP A 304 -2.48 13.71 -22.33
CA ASP A 304 -2.24 13.35 -23.74
C ASP A 304 -0.85 12.76 -23.97
N GLY A 305 0.16 13.26 -23.24
CA GLY A 305 1.53 12.78 -23.35
C GLY A 305 1.81 11.49 -22.57
N MET A 306 1.19 11.29 -21.41
CA MET A 306 1.39 10.08 -20.59
C MET A 306 0.69 8.84 -21.17
N ASN A 307 -0.51 8.98 -21.72
CA ASN A 307 -1.33 7.84 -22.14
C ASN A 307 -0.69 6.98 -23.25
N PRO A 308 0.01 7.51 -24.26
CA PRO A 308 0.71 6.70 -25.24
C PRO A 308 1.79 5.79 -24.62
N ALA A 309 2.44 6.23 -23.52
CA ALA A 309 3.44 5.45 -22.82
C ALA A 309 2.84 4.33 -21.95
N LEU A 310 1.50 4.30 -21.78
CA LEU A 310 0.76 3.27 -21.03
C LEU A 310 0.14 2.20 -21.94
N THR A 311 0.74 1.92 -23.09
CA THR A 311 0.30 0.81 -23.96
C THR A 311 0.43 -0.51 -23.23
N GLY A 312 -0.68 -1.27 -23.16
CA GLY A 312 -0.73 -2.54 -22.41
C GLY A 312 -1.03 -2.41 -20.91
N ASN A 313 -0.99 -1.20 -20.33
CA ASN A 313 -1.49 -0.95 -18.98
C ASN A 313 -3.04 -0.96 -19.00
N GLY A 314 -3.66 -1.59 -18.01
CA GLY A 314 -5.13 -1.60 -17.85
C GLY A 314 -5.73 -0.25 -17.42
N TYR A 315 -4.88 0.77 -17.17
CA TYR A 315 -5.25 2.10 -16.72
C TYR A 315 -4.78 3.18 -17.67
N GLN A 316 -5.44 4.33 -17.62
CA GLN A 316 -5.11 5.55 -18.35
C GLN A 316 -5.33 6.77 -17.46
N TRP A 317 -4.64 7.84 -17.77
CA TRP A 317 -4.89 9.14 -17.17
C TRP A 317 -6.08 9.84 -17.82
N ALA A 318 -6.87 10.54 -17.02
CA ALA A 318 -7.93 11.45 -17.46
C ALA A 318 -7.96 12.66 -16.52
N LEU A 319 -8.52 13.79 -16.96
CA LEU A 319 -8.67 14.93 -16.06
C LEU A 319 -9.73 14.66 -14.99
N GLY A 320 -9.34 14.84 -13.73
CA GLY A 320 -10.23 14.87 -12.59
C GLY A 320 -11.04 16.17 -12.50
N LYS A 321 -11.97 16.22 -11.54
CA LYS A 321 -12.80 17.42 -11.30
C LYS A 321 -12.00 18.64 -10.83
N ASP A 322 -10.86 18.41 -10.20
CA ASP A 322 -9.88 19.40 -9.74
C ASP A 322 -8.92 19.86 -10.86
N GLY A 323 -9.07 19.32 -12.06
CA GLY A 323 -8.23 19.61 -13.22
C GLY A 323 -6.88 18.91 -13.24
N LEU A 324 -6.60 18.01 -12.27
CA LEU A 324 -5.40 17.20 -12.24
C LEU A 324 -5.63 15.82 -12.88
N PRO A 325 -4.59 15.16 -13.41
CA PRO A 325 -4.72 13.82 -13.93
C PRO A 325 -5.09 12.81 -12.82
N VAL A 326 -6.08 11.98 -13.08
CA VAL A 326 -6.49 10.85 -12.23
C VAL A 326 -6.48 9.57 -13.05
N LEU A 327 -6.14 8.46 -12.42
CA LEU A 327 -6.16 7.15 -13.08
C LEU A 327 -7.58 6.62 -13.20
N GLN A 328 -7.88 6.08 -14.37
CA GLN A 328 -9.13 5.40 -14.68
C GLN A 328 -8.82 4.06 -15.34
N LYS A 329 -9.60 3.04 -15.00
CA LYS A 329 -9.51 1.75 -15.69
C LYS A 329 -9.94 1.92 -17.15
N LYS A 330 -9.19 1.37 -18.09
CA LYS A 330 -9.56 1.35 -19.50
C LYS A 330 -10.83 0.50 -19.67
N GLN A 331 -11.76 0.98 -20.49
CA GLN A 331 -12.99 0.26 -20.85
C GLN A 331 -12.72 -0.83 -21.87
#